data_37c740dce0e60c943d17320f8efb3678
#
_entry.id   37c740dce0e60c943d17320f8efb3678
#
_cell.length_a   1.000
_cell.length_b   1.000
_cell.length_c   1.000
_cell.angle_alpha   90.00
_cell.angle_beta   90.00
_cell.angle_gamma   90.00
#
_symmetry.space_group_name_H-M   'P 1'
#
loop_
_entity.id
_entity.type
_entity.pdbx_description
1 polymer ?
#
loop_
_entity_poly.entity_id
_entity_poly.type
_entity_poly.pdbx_seq_one_letter_code
_entity_poly.pdbx_strand_id
1 'polypeptide(L)'
;EGEDSVIAYILSGKKAKYTVSLPNINEEKKAILETYTKEHSAEYQSQALIDLAINLNKKIKDISKIKKIKIYTSHHTHYVIGTGANDPQKMNPNASRETLDHSIMYIFAVALEDASWHHIKSYTPERAKRKSTIDLWKKIVTYEDKKWTKKYHDPNPVKKCFGAEVVIQMQDGSKIKSKLGVADAHPNGNKPFKREDYINKFKILTENIIDHKECERFLNDVQSLRELGKSELYKLNIEVKSDLKNISTTKKTIF
;
A
#
# COMPACT_ATOMS: atom_id res chain seq x y z
N GLU A 1 18.95 1.84 19.49
CA GLU A 1 19.48 3.21 19.60
C GLU A 1 20.57 3.37 18.53
N GLY A 2 20.55 4.47 17.81
CA GLY A 2 21.54 4.77 16.78
C GLY A 2 21.03 5.82 15.81
N GLU A 3 21.94 6.42 15.05
CA GLU A 3 21.60 7.49 14.08
C GLU A 3 20.62 7.01 13.01
N ASP A 4 20.67 5.74 12.66
CA ASP A 4 19.83 5.09 11.63
C ASP A 4 18.64 4.32 12.23
N SER A 5 18.31 4.54 13.49
CA SER A 5 17.18 3.86 14.12
C SER A 5 15.83 4.39 13.62
N VAL A 6 14.81 3.53 13.70
CA VAL A 6 13.41 3.92 13.40
C VAL A 6 12.99 5.15 14.21
N ILE A 7 13.43 5.25 15.48
CA ILE A 7 13.13 6.37 16.36
C ILE A 7 13.75 7.66 15.81
N ALA A 8 15.04 7.62 15.40
CA ALA A 8 15.74 8.79 14.87
C ALA A 8 15.13 9.27 13.55
N TYR A 9 14.79 8.36 12.64
CA TYR A 9 14.32 8.72 11.30
C TYR A 9 12.82 8.98 11.20
N ILE A 10 12.00 8.26 11.95
CA ILE A 10 10.53 8.32 11.77
C ILE A 10 9.87 9.20 12.80
N LEU A 11 10.36 9.23 14.03
CA LEU A 11 9.61 9.87 15.11
C LEU A 11 10.01 11.30 15.42
N SER A 12 11.28 11.66 15.51
CA SER A 12 11.63 13.07 15.86
C SER A 12 13.08 13.46 15.56
N GLY A 13 13.80 12.69 14.72
CA GLY A 13 15.19 12.98 14.36
C GLY A 13 16.22 12.49 15.38
N LYS A 14 17.52 12.74 15.09
CA LYS A 14 18.68 12.14 15.76
C LYS A 14 18.77 12.30 17.28
N LYS A 15 18.05 13.25 17.87
CA LYS A 15 18.08 13.54 19.32
C LYS A 15 16.77 13.21 20.02
N ALA A 16 15.85 12.51 19.37
CA ALA A 16 14.56 12.21 19.95
C ALA A 16 14.67 11.26 21.14
N LYS A 17 14.13 11.70 22.25
CA LYS A 17 13.77 10.80 23.36
C LYS A 17 12.32 10.40 23.14
N TYR A 18 12.08 9.12 22.99
CA TYR A 18 10.73 8.57 22.83
C TYR A 18 10.41 7.70 24.05
N THR A 19 9.35 8.07 24.74
CA THR A 19 8.84 7.30 25.89
C THR A 19 7.51 6.67 25.47
N VAL A 20 7.44 5.36 25.54
CA VAL A 20 6.18 4.63 25.37
C VAL A 20 5.58 4.40 26.72
N SER A 21 4.41 4.97 26.96
CA SER A 21 3.60 4.64 28.13
C SER A 21 3.01 3.25 27.92
N LEU A 22 3.32 2.32 28.82
CA LEU A 22 2.67 1.01 28.82
C LEU A 22 1.28 1.15 29.43
N PRO A 23 0.27 0.40 28.93
CA PRO A 23 -1.06 0.43 29.51
C PRO A 23 -1.05 -0.07 30.96
N ASN A 24 -1.87 0.54 31.80
CA ASN A 24 -2.09 0.09 33.18
C ASN A 24 -2.73 -1.30 33.22
N ILE A 25 -2.67 -1.98 34.38
CA ILE A 25 -3.17 -3.36 34.54
C ILE A 25 -4.66 -3.48 34.18
N ASN A 26 -5.48 -2.46 34.48
CA ASN A 26 -6.93 -2.44 34.24
C ASN A 26 -7.34 -1.53 33.08
N GLU A 27 -6.37 -1.04 32.30
CA GLU A 27 -6.66 -0.19 31.15
C GLU A 27 -7.15 -1.02 29.97
N GLU A 28 -8.23 -0.59 29.34
CA GLU A 28 -8.70 -1.21 28.11
C GLU A 28 -7.69 -1.07 26.99
N LYS A 29 -7.30 -2.19 26.38
CA LYS A 29 -6.31 -2.24 25.28
C LYS A 29 -7.02 -1.92 23.96
N LYS A 30 -7.13 -0.65 23.63
CA LYS A 30 -7.87 -0.15 22.45
C LYS A 30 -7.02 0.21 21.25
N ALA A 31 -5.68 0.10 21.32
CA ALA A 31 -4.79 0.56 20.27
C ALA A 31 -5.12 -0.03 18.88
N ILE A 32 -5.59 -1.27 18.83
CA ILE A 32 -6.02 -1.89 17.57
C ILE A 32 -7.21 -1.17 16.92
N LEU A 33 -8.08 -0.55 17.72
CA LEU A 33 -9.24 0.19 17.22
C LEU A 33 -8.87 1.55 16.62
N GLU A 34 -7.66 2.02 16.89
CA GLU A 34 -7.09 3.26 16.33
C GLU A 34 -6.30 3.00 15.05
N THR A 35 -6.31 1.77 14.56
CA THR A 35 -5.65 1.35 13.32
C THR A 35 -6.66 1.15 12.18
N TYR A 36 -6.15 1.15 10.97
CA TYR A 36 -6.92 0.82 9.77
C TYR A 36 -6.04 0.02 8.80
N THR A 37 -6.67 -0.80 7.95
CA THR A 37 -5.95 -1.62 7.00
C THR A 37 -5.79 -0.91 5.66
N LYS A 38 -4.72 -1.25 4.93
CA LYS A 38 -4.56 -0.84 3.53
C LYS A 38 -5.62 -1.52 2.66
N GLU A 39 -6.16 -0.82 1.68
CA GLU A 39 -6.97 -1.43 0.62
C GLU A 39 -6.08 -2.23 -0.33
N HIS A 40 -5.11 -1.56 -0.91
CA HIS A 40 -4.23 -2.11 -1.92
C HIS A 40 -3.04 -2.85 -1.28
N SER A 41 -2.73 -4.03 -1.81
CA SER A 41 -1.53 -4.79 -1.40
C SER A 41 -0.29 -4.17 -2.03
N ALA A 42 0.11 -3.03 -1.51
CA ALA A 42 1.24 -2.21 -1.90
C ALA A 42 1.77 -1.42 -0.69
N GLU A 43 2.94 -0.84 -0.83
CA GLU A 43 3.53 0.01 0.19
C GLU A 43 2.54 1.10 0.65
N TYR A 44 2.63 1.52 1.94
CA TYR A 44 1.59 2.36 2.54
C TYR A 44 1.48 3.77 1.89
N GLN A 45 2.61 4.43 1.61
CA GLN A 45 2.60 5.76 0.99
C GLN A 45 2.09 5.74 -0.45
N SER A 46 1.94 4.55 -1.05
CA SER A 46 1.38 4.40 -2.40
C SER A 46 -0.15 4.35 -2.44
N GLN A 47 -0.83 4.12 -1.31
CA GLN A 47 -2.28 3.88 -1.28
C GLN A 47 -3.08 5.00 -1.98
N ALA A 48 -2.91 6.25 -1.53
CA ALA A 48 -3.59 7.39 -2.15
C ALA A 48 -3.14 7.64 -3.61
N LEU A 49 -1.92 7.26 -3.96
CA LEU A 49 -1.40 7.40 -5.32
C LEU A 49 -1.97 6.35 -6.28
N ILE A 50 -2.29 5.15 -5.80
CA ILE A 50 -3.03 4.14 -6.56
C ILE A 50 -4.43 4.66 -6.88
N ASP A 51 -5.15 5.19 -5.89
CA ASP A 51 -6.48 5.78 -6.09
C ASP A 51 -6.44 6.96 -7.07
N LEU A 52 -5.43 7.83 -6.94
CA LEU A 52 -5.20 8.91 -7.89
C LEU A 52 -4.97 8.39 -9.31
N ALA A 53 -4.16 7.35 -9.48
CA ALA A 53 -3.86 6.77 -10.78
C ALA A 53 -5.12 6.17 -11.43
N ILE A 54 -5.91 5.42 -10.68
CA ILE A 54 -7.19 4.84 -11.12
C ILE A 54 -8.16 5.95 -11.54
N ASN A 55 -8.26 7.02 -10.76
CA ASN A 55 -9.13 8.15 -11.06
C ASN A 55 -8.63 8.99 -12.25
N LEU A 56 -7.31 9.10 -12.45
CA LEU A 56 -6.70 9.79 -13.58
C LEU A 56 -6.84 9.01 -14.88
N ASN A 57 -6.80 7.67 -14.85
CA ASN A 57 -7.06 6.83 -16.01
C ASN A 57 -8.38 7.24 -16.71
N LYS A 58 -9.45 7.44 -15.93
CA LYS A 58 -10.78 7.84 -16.44
C LYS A 58 -10.80 9.18 -17.17
N LYS A 59 -9.80 10.04 -16.92
CA LYS A 59 -9.68 11.40 -17.51
C LYS A 59 -8.75 11.45 -18.71
N ILE A 60 -7.96 10.40 -18.93
CA ILE A 60 -6.94 10.35 -19.98
C ILE A 60 -7.47 9.49 -21.13
N LYS A 61 -7.66 10.10 -22.30
CA LYS A 61 -8.14 9.37 -23.47
C LYS A 61 -7.13 8.37 -24.03
N ASP A 62 -5.84 8.73 -23.98
CA ASP A 62 -4.74 7.91 -24.52
C ASP A 62 -3.49 8.07 -23.63
N ILE A 63 -3.19 7.04 -22.86
CA ILE A 63 -2.03 6.99 -21.95
C ILE A 63 -0.70 7.06 -22.72
N SER A 64 -0.67 6.55 -23.96
CA SER A 64 0.55 6.58 -24.78
C SER A 64 1.02 8.01 -25.10
N LYS A 65 0.09 8.97 -25.12
CA LYS A 65 0.35 10.40 -25.32
C LYS A 65 0.86 11.14 -24.09
N ILE A 66 1.07 10.46 -22.98
CA ILE A 66 1.71 11.07 -21.82
C ILE A 66 3.18 11.34 -22.14
N LYS A 67 3.59 12.61 -21.96
CA LYS A 67 4.99 13.05 -22.10
C LYS A 67 5.76 12.88 -20.79
N LYS A 68 5.19 13.31 -19.66
CA LYS A 68 5.82 13.26 -18.34
C LYS A 68 4.77 13.26 -17.22
N ILE A 69 5.08 12.56 -16.14
CA ILE A 69 4.29 12.56 -14.90
C ILE A 69 5.18 13.08 -13.76
N LYS A 70 4.69 14.10 -13.06
CA LYS A 70 5.34 14.65 -11.87
C LYS A 70 4.48 14.37 -10.66
N ILE A 71 5.05 13.77 -9.63
CA ILE A 71 4.39 13.46 -8.37
C ILE A 71 5.05 14.33 -7.28
N TYR A 72 4.29 15.25 -6.71
CA TYR A 72 4.70 16.09 -5.60
C TYR A 72 4.18 15.49 -4.31
N THR A 73 5.06 15.06 -3.42
CA THR A 73 4.71 14.27 -2.24
C THR A 73 5.61 14.63 -1.03
N SER A 74 5.49 13.87 0.07
CA SER A 74 6.31 14.09 1.26
C SER A 74 7.79 13.74 1.04
N HIS A 75 8.65 14.27 1.91
CA HIS A 75 10.07 13.90 2.00
C HIS A 75 10.22 12.38 2.05
N HIS A 76 9.54 11.73 2.99
CA HIS A 76 9.66 10.29 3.20
C HIS A 76 9.26 9.50 1.94
N THR A 77 8.12 9.78 1.34
CA THR A 77 7.68 9.12 0.10
C THR A 77 8.68 9.34 -1.04
N HIS A 78 9.19 10.57 -1.19
CA HIS A 78 10.15 10.88 -2.25
C HIS A 78 11.48 10.12 -2.10
N TYR A 79 12.04 10.08 -0.89
CA TYR A 79 13.37 9.52 -0.65
C TYR A 79 13.35 8.01 -0.32
N VAL A 80 12.22 7.42 0.04
CA VAL A 80 12.14 5.98 0.34
C VAL A 80 11.64 5.17 -0.86
N ILE A 81 10.52 5.57 -1.48
CA ILE A 81 9.90 4.81 -2.57
C ILE A 81 9.89 5.56 -3.90
N GLY A 82 10.32 6.81 -3.92
CA GLY A 82 10.33 7.68 -5.09
C GLY A 82 11.69 7.75 -5.79
N THR A 83 11.78 8.67 -6.76
CA THR A 83 13.03 8.88 -7.51
C THR A 83 14.16 9.48 -6.66
N GLY A 84 13.86 10.10 -5.52
CA GLY A 84 14.85 10.62 -4.59
C GLY A 84 15.62 9.54 -3.82
N ALA A 85 15.12 8.31 -3.81
CA ALA A 85 15.84 7.16 -3.23
C ALA A 85 17.17 6.86 -3.94
N ASN A 86 17.32 7.33 -5.19
CA ASN A 86 18.49 7.07 -6.04
C ASN A 86 18.84 5.57 -6.16
N ASP A 87 17.82 4.71 -6.07
CA ASP A 87 17.95 3.26 -6.14
C ASP A 87 17.56 2.78 -7.55
N PRO A 88 18.53 2.33 -8.37
CA PRO A 88 18.27 1.89 -9.73
C PRO A 88 17.41 0.63 -9.80
N GLN A 89 17.35 -0.17 -8.73
CA GLN A 89 16.50 -1.38 -8.70
C GLN A 89 15.02 -1.01 -8.80
N LYS A 90 14.62 0.17 -8.30
CA LYS A 90 13.25 0.69 -8.39
C LYS A 90 12.81 1.02 -9.83
N MET A 91 13.73 0.96 -10.79
CA MET A 91 13.49 1.16 -12.21
C MET A 91 13.80 -0.10 -13.05
N ASN A 92 14.02 -1.24 -12.39
CA ASN A 92 14.39 -2.50 -13.03
C ASN A 92 13.17 -3.42 -13.19
N PRO A 93 12.73 -3.74 -14.42
CA PRO A 93 11.60 -4.63 -14.66
C PRO A 93 11.87 -6.12 -14.30
N ASN A 94 13.12 -6.46 -13.95
CA ASN A 94 13.49 -7.78 -13.42
C ASN A 94 13.64 -7.77 -11.88
N ALA A 95 13.33 -6.66 -11.23
CA ALA A 95 13.39 -6.57 -9.77
C ALA A 95 12.40 -7.53 -9.10
N SER A 96 12.69 -7.88 -7.85
CA SER A 96 11.79 -8.71 -7.04
C SER A 96 10.47 -7.98 -6.77
N ARG A 97 9.45 -8.76 -6.39
CA ARG A 97 8.15 -8.22 -6.00
C ARG A 97 8.29 -7.18 -4.89
N GLU A 98 9.14 -7.44 -3.91
CA GLU A 98 9.40 -6.57 -2.76
C GLU A 98 9.99 -5.22 -3.21
N THR A 99 10.91 -5.25 -4.16
CA THR A 99 11.48 -4.02 -4.75
C THR A 99 10.44 -3.24 -5.55
N LEU A 100 9.63 -3.92 -6.36
CA LEU A 100 8.54 -3.30 -7.13
C LEU A 100 7.47 -2.70 -6.20
N ASP A 101 7.20 -3.36 -5.06
CA ASP A 101 6.29 -2.87 -4.02
C ASP A 101 6.77 -1.55 -3.38
N HIS A 102 8.06 -1.29 -3.41
CA HIS A 102 8.70 -0.07 -2.93
C HIS A 102 9.14 0.87 -4.04
N SER A 103 8.53 0.78 -5.23
CA SER A 103 8.71 1.70 -6.35
C SER A 103 7.42 2.41 -6.69
N ILE A 104 7.26 3.65 -6.21
CA ILE A 104 6.05 4.43 -6.53
C ILE A 104 5.91 4.69 -8.03
N MET A 105 7.01 4.75 -8.77
CA MET A 105 6.99 4.92 -10.21
C MET A 105 6.35 3.71 -10.91
N TYR A 106 6.74 2.49 -10.47
CA TYR A 106 6.12 1.26 -10.95
C TYR A 106 4.65 1.16 -10.57
N ILE A 107 4.36 1.32 -9.27
CA ILE A 107 3.01 1.20 -8.72
C ILE A 107 2.06 2.15 -9.43
N PHE A 108 2.45 3.42 -9.59
CA PHE A 108 1.63 4.42 -10.25
C PHE A 108 1.41 4.12 -11.74
N ALA A 109 2.46 3.66 -12.44
CA ALA A 109 2.35 3.28 -13.86
C ALA A 109 1.34 2.14 -14.07
N VAL A 110 1.46 1.07 -13.28
CA VAL A 110 0.56 -0.09 -13.35
C VAL A 110 -0.87 0.29 -13.01
N ALA A 111 -1.09 1.01 -11.92
CA ALA A 111 -2.42 1.44 -11.51
C ALA A 111 -3.07 2.39 -12.53
N LEU A 112 -2.26 3.23 -13.19
CA LEU A 112 -2.74 4.14 -14.24
C LEU A 112 -3.10 3.39 -15.52
N GLU A 113 -2.34 2.36 -15.92
CA GLU A 113 -2.64 1.57 -17.12
C GLU A 113 -3.85 0.66 -16.93
N ASP A 114 -3.92 -0.05 -15.78
CA ASP A 114 -4.92 -1.08 -15.54
C ASP A 114 -6.23 -0.52 -14.96
N ALA A 115 -6.26 0.75 -14.53
CA ALA A 115 -7.36 1.36 -13.78
C ALA A 115 -7.79 0.53 -12.55
N SER A 116 -6.89 -0.26 -12.00
CA SER A 116 -7.10 -1.20 -10.89
C SER A 116 -5.77 -1.59 -10.26
N TRP A 117 -5.84 -2.25 -9.09
CA TRP A 117 -4.68 -2.84 -8.44
C TRP A 117 -5.02 -4.25 -7.93
N HIS A 118 -4.14 -5.21 -8.15
CA HIS A 118 -4.33 -6.58 -7.72
C HIS A 118 -3.06 -7.13 -7.07
N HIS A 119 -3.19 -7.78 -5.93
CA HIS A 119 -2.10 -8.27 -5.08
C HIS A 119 -1.13 -9.27 -5.75
N ILE A 120 -1.56 -9.96 -6.81
CA ILE A 120 -0.72 -10.86 -7.63
C ILE A 120 -0.52 -10.28 -9.03
N LYS A 121 -1.61 -10.04 -9.77
CA LYS A 121 -1.56 -9.70 -11.20
C LYS A 121 -0.75 -8.43 -11.47
N SER A 122 -0.77 -7.46 -10.54
CA SER A 122 -0.01 -6.22 -10.67
C SER A 122 1.50 -6.39 -10.47
N TYR A 123 1.96 -7.57 -10.03
CA TYR A 123 3.37 -7.85 -9.75
C TYR A 123 3.97 -8.99 -10.57
N THR A 124 3.22 -9.56 -11.53
CA THR A 124 3.79 -10.64 -12.34
C THR A 124 4.98 -10.15 -13.17
N PRO A 125 5.96 -11.01 -13.44
CA PRO A 125 7.09 -10.65 -14.30
C PRO A 125 6.66 -10.15 -15.69
N GLU A 126 5.61 -10.75 -16.27
CA GLU A 126 5.05 -10.34 -17.56
C GLU A 126 4.46 -8.92 -17.46
N ARG A 127 3.80 -8.60 -16.34
CA ARG A 127 3.25 -7.26 -16.09
C ARG A 127 4.34 -6.21 -15.96
N ALA A 128 5.39 -6.51 -15.20
CA ALA A 128 6.53 -5.62 -14.99
C ALA A 128 7.34 -5.38 -16.28
N LYS A 129 7.44 -6.40 -17.14
CA LYS A 129 8.19 -6.36 -18.41
C LYS A 129 7.39 -5.83 -19.59
N ARG A 130 6.10 -5.52 -19.41
CA ARG A 130 5.30 -4.97 -20.50
C ARG A 130 5.90 -3.65 -21.00
N LYS A 131 6.15 -3.57 -22.31
CA LYS A 131 6.82 -2.41 -22.91
C LYS A 131 6.11 -1.09 -22.60
N SER A 132 4.78 -1.04 -22.69
CA SER A 132 4.02 0.17 -22.37
C SER A 132 4.21 0.61 -20.93
N THR A 133 4.26 -0.34 -19.98
CA THR A 133 4.51 -0.07 -18.57
C THR A 133 5.90 0.51 -18.34
N ILE A 134 6.92 -0.10 -18.94
CA ILE A 134 8.30 0.39 -18.85
C ILE A 134 8.43 1.80 -19.44
N ASP A 135 7.78 2.04 -20.58
CA ASP A 135 7.80 3.35 -21.23
C ASP A 135 7.07 4.42 -20.39
N LEU A 136 5.97 4.05 -19.73
CA LEU A 136 5.24 4.94 -18.82
C LEU A 136 5.99 5.16 -17.51
N TRP A 137 6.51 4.11 -16.91
CA TRP A 137 7.28 4.11 -15.67
C TRP A 137 8.45 5.10 -15.73
N LYS A 138 9.22 5.07 -16.84
CA LYS A 138 10.34 5.99 -17.08
C LYS A 138 9.96 7.47 -17.22
N LYS A 139 8.69 7.77 -17.44
CA LYS A 139 8.18 9.15 -17.52
C LYS A 139 7.81 9.73 -16.16
N ILE A 140 7.85 8.94 -15.09
CA ILE A 140 7.43 9.33 -13.74
C ILE A 140 8.63 9.83 -12.94
N VAL A 141 8.49 11.01 -12.36
CA VAL A 141 9.48 11.60 -11.45
C VAL A 141 8.77 12.14 -10.22
N THR A 142 9.28 11.84 -9.05
CA THR A 142 8.78 12.39 -7.79
C THR A 142 9.56 13.63 -7.38
N TYR A 143 8.93 14.49 -6.59
CA TYR A 143 9.52 15.68 -5.99
C TYR A 143 9.02 15.81 -4.56
N GLU A 144 9.92 16.17 -3.64
CA GLU A 144 9.48 16.62 -2.33
C GLU A 144 8.72 17.94 -2.46
N ASP A 145 7.59 18.02 -1.79
CA ASP A 145 6.86 19.27 -1.52
C ASP A 145 6.72 19.42 -0.01
N LYS A 146 7.29 20.50 0.53
CA LYS A 146 7.30 20.81 1.97
C LYS A 146 5.89 20.84 2.59
N LYS A 147 4.85 21.15 1.81
CA LYS A 147 3.46 21.12 2.28
C LYS A 147 3.02 19.69 2.58
N TRP A 148 3.39 18.74 1.70
CA TRP A 148 3.11 17.32 1.91
C TRP A 148 3.97 16.74 3.04
N THR A 149 5.24 17.15 3.15
CA THR A 149 6.12 16.77 4.25
C THR A 149 5.54 17.23 5.59
N LYS A 150 5.07 18.48 5.68
CA LYS A 150 4.40 18.98 6.90
C LYS A 150 3.16 18.18 7.27
N LYS A 151 2.31 17.85 6.29
CA LYS A 151 1.11 17.03 6.51
C LYS A 151 1.43 15.58 6.92
N TYR A 152 2.49 15.01 6.36
CA TYR A 152 2.96 13.67 6.71
C TYR A 152 3.33 13.57 8.20
N HIS A 153 3.95 14.61 8.75
CA HIS A 153 4.37 14.70 10.14
C HIS A 153 3.39 15.45 11.06
N ASP A 154 2.17 15.73 10.58
CA ASP A 154 1.19 16.43 11.41
C ASP A 154 0.86 15.57 12.65
N PRO A 155 0.99 16.13 13.88
CA PRO A 155 0.68 15.38 15.11
C PRO A 155 -0.82 15.08 15.27
N ASN A 156 -1.67 15.84 14.59
CA ASN A 156 -3.10 15.59 14.59
C ASN A 156 -3.43 14.49 13.55
N PRO A 157 -3.92 13.30 13.98
CA PRO A 157 -4.19 12.19 13.07
C PRO A 157 -5.24 12.53 12.01
N VAL A 158 -6.16 13.46 12.28
CA VAL A 158 -7.17 13.90 11.30
C VAL A 158 -6.55 14.74 10.17
N LYS A 159 -5.46 15.48 10.47
CA LYS A 159 -4.74 16.33 9.50
C LYS A 159 -3.59 15.61 8.81
N LYS A 160 -3.14 14.49 9.39
CA LYS A 160 -2.05 13.69 8.84
C LYS A 160 -2.44 13.13 7.48
N CYS A 161 -1.56 13.29 6.49
CA CYS A 161 -1.82 12.88 5.11
C CYS A 161 -0.59 12.19 4.51
N PHE A 162 -0.81 11.07 3.81
CA PHE A 162 0.20 10.30 3.09
C PHE A 162 -0.02 10.35 1.57
N GLY A 163 -0.51 11.47 1.09
CA GLY A 163 -0.92 11.67 -0.30
C GLY A 163 0.08 12.45 -1.13
N ALA A 164 -0.43 12.91 -2.27
CA ALA A 164 0.35 13.67 -3.25
C ALA A 164 -0.52 14.56 -4.15
N GLU A 165 0.15 15.45 -4.88
CA GLU A 165 -0.37 16.09 -6.08
C GLU A 165 0.34 15.50 -7.30
N VAL A 166 -0.43 15.13 -8.32
CA VAL A 166 0.07 14.58 -9.58
C VAL A 166 -0.21 15.57 -10.70
N VAL A 167 0.81 15.84 -11.52
CA VAL A 167 0.72 16.66 -12.74
C VAL A 167 1.16 15.81 -13.91
N ILE A 168 0.24 15.47 -14.79
CA ILE A 168 0.50 14.77 -16.04
C ILE A 168 0.59 15.80 -17.17
N GLN A 169 1.69 15.80 -17.89
CA GLN A 169 1.90 16.60 -19.09
C GLN A 169 1.71 15.71 -20.32
N MET A 170 0.81 16.09 -21.20
CA MET A 170 0.57 15.41 -22.47
C MET A 170 1.52 15.89 -23.56
N GLN A 171 1.61 15.13 -24.67
CA GLN A 171 2.46 15.49 -25.82
C GLN A 171 2.00 16.77 -26.53
N ASP A 172 0.70 17.07 -26.52
CA ASP A 172 0.12 18.29 -27.07
C ASP A 172 0.34 19.54 -26.18
N GLY A 173 1.07 19.38 -25.06
CA GLY A 173 1.34 20.45 -24.10
C GLY A 173 0.27 20.64 -23.03
N SER A 174 -0.89 20.00 -23.14
CA SER A 174 -1.93 20.06 -22.11
C SER A 174 -1.49 19.41 -20.81
N LYS A 175 -2.11 19.81 -19.69
CA LYS A 175 -1.78 19.32 -18.35
C LYS A 175 -3.04 18.87 -17.63
N ILE A 176 -2.96 17.71 -17.03
CA ILE A 176 -3.98 17.16 -16.13
C ILE A 176 -3.42 17.18 -14.72
N LYS A 177 -4.15 17.78 -13.77
CA LYS A 177 -3.75 17.84 -12.36
C LYS A 177 -4.78 17.14 -11.49
N SER A 178 -4.30 16.43 -10.47
CA SER A 178 -5.15 15.84 -9.44
C SER A 178 -4.37 15.71 -8.15
N LYS A 179 -5.07 15.71 -7.00
CA LYS A 179 -4.47 15.54 -5.67
C LYS A 179 -5.38 14.70 -4.80
N LEU A 180 -4.77 13.95 -3.88
CA LEU A 180 -5.46 13.19 -2.86
C LEU A 180 -4.61 13.18 -1.59
N GLY A 181 -5.21 13.47 -0.43
CA GLY A 181 -4.49 13.52 0.84
C GLY A 181 -4.36 12.16 1.51
N VAL A 182 -5.44 11.40 1.50
CA VAL A 182 -5.53 10.06 2.09
C VAL A 182 -6.18 9.12 1.09
N ALA A 183 -5.90 7.83 1.20
CA ALA A 183 -6.53 6.80 0.37
C ALA A 183 -8.05 6.80 0.54
N ASP A 184 -8.78 6.38 -0.49
CA ASP A 184 -10.25 6.35 -0.47
C ASP A 184 -10.78 5.46 0.65
N ALA A 185 -10.13 4.33 0.93
CA ALA A 185 -10.50 3.39 1.99
C ALA A 185 -10.12 3.83 3.41
N HIS A 186 -9.33 4.90 3.56
CA HIS A 186 -8.96 5.44 4.86
C HIS A 186 -10.21 5.93 5.63
N PRO A 187 -10.26 5.87 6.98
CA PRO A 187 -11.40 6.37 7.76
C PRO A 187 -11.83 7.80 7.41
N ASN A 188 -10.88 8.65 7.02
CA ASN A 188 -11.12 10.02 6.54
C ASN A 188 -11.09 10.15 5.00
N GLY A 189 -11.16 9.04 4.28
CA GLY A 189 -11.15 9.00 2.81
C GLY A 189 -12.55 9.18 2.20
N ASN A 190 -12.62 9.13 0.86
CA ASN A 190 -13.89 9.30 0.16
C ASN A 190 -14.81 8.07 0.24
N LYS A 191 -14.24 6.87 0.49
CA LYS A 191 -14.95 5.59 0.59
C LYS A 191 -14.38 4.78 1.75
N PRO A 192 -14.55 5.21 3.01
CA PRO A 192 -14.01 4.51 4.15
C PRO A 192 -14.45 3.06 4.18
N PHE A 193 -13.51 2.15 4.44
CA PHE A 193 -13.79 0.73 4.52
C PHE A 193 -14.85 0.44 5.59
N LYS A 194 -15.81 -0.39 5.20
CA LYS A 194 -16.83 -1.00 6.05
C LYS A 194 -16.57 -2.49 6.19
N ARG A 195 -17.38 -3.17 6.99
CA ARG A 195 -17.24 -4.61 7.22
C ARG A 195 -17.23 -5.42 5.91
N GLU A 196 -18.12 -5.11 4.98
CA GLU A 196 -18.20 -5.80 3.69
C GLU A 196 -16.91 -5.67 2.88
N ASP A 197 -16.25 -4.51 2.95
CA ASP A 197 -15.00 -4.26 2.22
C ASP A 197 -13.86 -5.13 2.78
N TYR A 198 -13.78 -5.28 4.12
CA TYR A 198 -12.83 -6.20 4.76
C TYR A 198 -13.09 -7.65 4.40
N ILE A 199 -14.35 -8.08 4.40
CA ILE A 199 -14.77 -9.43 3.99
C ILE A 199 -14.37 -9.67 2.53
N ASN A 200 -14.68 -8.74 1.63
CA ASN A 200 -14.33 -8.84 0.22
C ASN A 200 -12.81 -8.89 0.00
N LYS A 201 -12.06 -8.07 0.73
CA LYS A 201 -10.60 -8.11 0.70
C LYS A 201 -10.07 -9.48 1.15
N PHE A 202 -10.59 -10.05 2.23
CA PHE A 202 -10.23 -11.38 2.69
C PHE A 202 -10.49 -12.42 1.59
N LYS A 203 -11.68 -12.43 0.99
CA LYS A 203 -12.08 -13.35 -0.10
C LYS A 203 -11.12 -13.25 -1.29
N ILE A 204 -10.78 -12.03 -1.72
CA ILE A 204 -9.84 -11.80 -2.83
C ILE A 204 -8.43 -12.33 -2.49
N LEU A 205 -7.93 -12.05 -1.29
CA LEU A 205 -6.59 -12.47 -0.88
C LEU A 205 -6.44 -13.97 -0.71
N THR A 206 -7.54 -14.67 -0.43
CA THR A 206 -7.55 -16.12 -0.14
C THR A 206 -8.10 -16.98 -1.28
N GLU A 207 -8.52 -16.38 -2.40
CA GLU A 207 -9.21 -17.05 -3.51
C GLU A 207 -8.56 -18.36 -3.97
N ASN A 208 -7.22 -18.42 -4.02
CA ASN A 208 -6.47 -19.60 -4.44
C ASN A 208 -5.83 -20.38 -3.28
N ILE A 209 -6.07 -19.99 -2.04
CA ILE A 209 -5.42 -20.52 -0.84
C ILE A 209 -6.37 -21.44 -0.07
N ILE A 210 -7.62 -21.04 0.08
CA ILE A 210 -8.66 -21.79 0.79
C ILE A 210 -9.82 -22.08 -0.16
N ASP A 211 -10.61 -23.09 0.16
CA ASP A 211 -11.85 -23.33 -0.56
C ASP A 211 -13.00 -22.45 -0.05
N HIS A 212 -14.09 -22.41 -0.80
CA HIS A 212 -15.24 -21.56 -0.47
C HIS A 212 -15.87 -21.91 0.89
N LYS A 213 -15.96 -23.22 1.21
CA LYS A 213 -16.57 -23.68 2.47
C LYS A 213 -15.75 -23.22 3.67
N GLU A 214 -14.44 -23.35 3.58
CA GLU A 214 -13.53 -22.88 4.62
C GLU A 214 -13.53 -21.36 4.76
N CYS A 215 -13.59 -20.63 3.64
CA CYS A 215 -13.73 -19.19 3.65
C CYS A 215 -14.97 -18.73 4.43
N GLU A 216 -16.13 -19.31 4.14
CA GLU A 216 -17.38 -18.97 4.83
C GLU A 216 -17.35 -19.40 6.30
N ARG A 217 -16.82 -20.61 6.61
CA ARG A 217 -16.65 -21.05 8.01
C ARG A 217 -15.82 -20.04 8.80
N PHE A 218 -14.61 -19.71 8.31
CA PHE A 218 -13.70 -18.79 9.00
C PHE A 218 -14.31 -17.40 9.20
N LEU A 219 -14.96 -16.85 8.16
CA LEU A 219 -15.62 -15.55 8.26
C LEU A 219 -16.75 -15.55 9.29
N ASN A 220 -17.54 -16.64 9.40
CA ASN A 220 -18.57 -16.76 10.40
C ASN A 220 -17.98 -16.83 11.81
N ASP A 221 -16.94 -17.65 12.02
CA ASP A 221 -16.30 -17.79 13.33
C ASP A 221 -15.65 -16.46 13.78
N VAL A 222 -14.97 -15.74 12.88
CA VAL A 222 -14.41 -14.42 13.19
C VAL A 222 -15.50 -13.40 13.53
N GLN A 223 -16.63 -13.43 12.85
CA GLN A 223 -17.75 -12.51 13.15
C GLN A 223 -18.43 -12.82 14.48
N SER A 224 -18.41 -14.10 14.89
CA SER A 224 -18.94 -14.59 16.18
C SER A 224 -17.85 -14.69 17.26
N LEU A 225 -16.69 -14.04 17.09
CA LEU A 225 -15.55 -14.14 18.01
C LEU A 225 -15.91 -13.94 19.48
N ARG A 226 -16.85 -13.05 19.79
CA ARG A 226 -17.29 -12.76 21.18
C ARG A 226 -18.02 -13.93 21.83
N GLU A 227 -18.55 -14.85 21.03
CA GLU A 227 -19.35 -16.01 21.45
C GLU A 227 -18.49 -17.25 21.64
N LEU A 228 -17.24 -17.23 21.12
CA LEU A 228 -16.33 -18.36 21.22
C LEU A 228 -15.77 -18.53 22.63
N GLY A 229 -15.91 -19.73 23.19
CA GLY A 229 -15.26 -20.15 24.43
C GLY A 229 -13.74 -20.38 24.22
N LYS A 230 -12.99 -20.44 25.33
CA LYS A 230 -11.55 -20.69 25.29
C LYS A 230 -11.16 -21.96 24.51
N SER A 231 -11.97 -23.03 24.65
CA SER A 231 -11.78 -24.31 23.94
C SER A 231 -12.11 -24.24 22.45
N GLU A 232 -12.69 -23.15 21.96
CA GLU A 232 -13.13 -23.01 20.58
C GLU A 232 -12.24 -22.05 19.75
N LEU A 233 -11.24 -21.42 20.39
CA LEU A 233 -10.34 -20.48 19.69
C LEU A 233 -9.56 -21.14 18.55
N TYR A 234 -9.43 -22.47 18.53
CA TYR A 234 -8.84 -23.21 17.40
C TYR A 234 -9.62 -23.00 16.10
N LYS A 235 -10.92 -22.67 16.16
CA LYS A 235 -11.77 -22.36 14.99
C LYS A 235 -11.26 -21.13 14.21
N LEU A 236 -10.43 -20.30 14.84
CA LEU A 236 -9.79 -19.15 14.19
C LEU A 236 -8.55 -19.54 13.37
N ASN A 237 -8.16 -20.81 13.35
CA ASN A 237 -7.14 -21.31 12.44
C ASN A 237 -7.78 -21.57 11.05
N ILE A 238 -7.10 -21.06 10.02
CA ILE A 238 -7.51 -21.26 8.62
C ILE A 238 -6.95 -22.59 8.12
N GLU A 239 -7.77 -23.37 7.43
CA GLU A 239 -7.35 -24.58 6.74
C GLU A 239 -7.08 -24.27 5.26
N VAL A 240 -5.79 -24.35 4.87
CA VAL A 240 -5.41 -24.19 3.46
C VAL A 240 -5.71 -25.45 2.66
N LYS A 241 -5.89 -25.31 1.35
CA LYS A 241 -6.10 -26.42 0.41
C LYS A 241 -5.00 -27.49 0.56
N SER A 242 -5.36 -28.75 0.40
CA SER A 242 -4.47 -29.89 0.63
C SER A 242 -3.24 -29.91 -0.28
N ASP A 243 -3.36 -29.45 -1.51
CA ASP A 243 -2.27 -29.30 -2.48
C ASP A 243 -1.21 -28.28 -2.03
N LEU A 244 -1.63 -27.26 -1.28
CA LEU A 244 -0.71 -26.28 -0.70
C LEU A 244 -0.01 -26.78 0.57
N LYS A 245 -0.61 -27.75 1.29
CA LYS A 245 -0.01 -28.38 2.49
C LYS A 245 1.23 -29.22 2.16
N ASN A 246 1.32 -29.73 0.94
CA ASN A 246 2.38 -30.64 0.50
C ASN A 246 3.53 -29.95 -0.24
N ILE A 247 3.60 -28.64 -0.24
CA ILE A 247 4.76 -27.91 -0.76
C ILE A 247 5.91 -28.14 0.25
N SER A 248 6.68 -29.21 0.00
CA SER A 248 7.90 -29.50 0.74
C SER A 248 8.82 -28.27 0.65
N THR A 249 9.10 -27.68 1.77
CA THR A 249 10.12 -26.63 1.92
C THR A 249 11.50 -27.26 1.82
N THR A 250 11.85 -27.79 0.66
CA THR A 250 13.23 -28.26 0.35
C THR A 250 14.20 -27.09 0.12
N LYS A 251 13.73 -25.87 0.15
CA LYS A 251 14.60 -24.70 0.21
C LYS A 251 14.93 -24.44 1.67
N LYS A 252 16.21 -24.58 2.01
CA LYS A 252 16.76 -24.10 3.29
C LYS A 252 16.23 -22.69 3.54
N THR A 253 15.46 -22.53 4.59
CA THR A 253 15.06 -21.21 5.09
C THR A 253 16.30 -20.46 5.51
N ILE A 254 16.27 -19.14 5.43
CA ILE A 254 17.37 -18.25 5.82
C ILE A 254 17.54 -18.21 7.37
N PHE A 255 16.76 -19.00 8.11
CA PHE A 255 16.86 -19.19 9.56
C PHE A 255 17.15 -20.65 9.86
#